data_f5e6f1e67ffa09b27116d87ddc66207f
#
_entry.id   f5e6f1e67ffa09b27116d87ddc66207f
#
_cell.length_a   1.000
_cell.length_b   1.000
_cell.length_c   1.000
_cell.angle_alpha   90.00
_cell.angle_beta   90.00
_cell.angle_gamma   90.00
#
_symmetry.space_group_name_H-M   'P 1'
#
loop_
_entity.id
_entity.type
_entity.pdbx_description
1 polymer ?
#
loop_
_entity_poly.entity_id
_entity_poly.type
_entity_poly.pdbx_seq_one_letter_code
_entity_poly.pdbx_strand_id
1 'polypeptide(L)'
;MTQAVLVLDQRLAARADQADLLLPLTADERSVVRGRRRTDCGREVLLQLPRDGALQPGDQLSDAAGTARVEVTAAAEALLRVQATSALALMQAAYHLGNRHVALELHEQDLYLLE
;
A
#
# COMPACT_ATOMS: atom_id res chain seq x y z
N MET A 1 22.32 -1.13 19.75
CA MET A 1 23.07 -1.10 18.47
C MET A 1 22.11 -0.74 17.34
N THR A 2 22.46 0.27 16.57
CA THR A 2 21.60 0.75 15.48
C THR A 2 21.92 -0.03 14.21
N GLN A 3 20.89 -0.61 13.59
CA GLN A 3 21.07 -1.26 12.29
C GLN A 3 21.16 -0.21 11.19
N ALA A 4 21.97 -0.48 10.18
CA ALA A 4 22.03 0.37 8.99
C ALA A 4 20.68 0.34 8.26
N VAL A 5 20.35 1.46 7.60
CA VAL A 5 19.16 1.54 6.75
C VAL A 5 19.31 0.57 5.58
N LEU A 6 18.27 -0.24 5.37
CA LEU A 6 18.24 -1.19 4.26
C LEU A 6 17.71 -0.46 3.02
N VAL A 7 18.51 -0.41 1.96
CA VAL A 7 18.11 0.23 0.71
C VAL A 7 17.45 -0.80 -0.19
N LEU A 8 16.18 -0.56 -0.54
CA LEU A 8 15.39 -1.43 -1.41
C LEU A 8 15.28 -0.76 -2.77
N ASP A 9 16.00 -1.27 -3.75
CA ASP A 9 16.04 -0.71 -5.09
C ASP A 9 15.59 -1.69 -6.19
N GLN A 10 15.18 -2.90 -5.80
CA GLN A 10 14.75 -3.95 -6.72
C GLN A 10 13.32 -4.36 -6.44
N ARG A 11 12.49 -4.38 -7.50
CA ARG A 11 11.18 -5.03 -7.45
C ARG A 11 11.36 -6.41 -8.06
N LEU A 12 11.09 -7.45 -7.27
CA LEU A 12 11.35 -8.83 -7.69
C LEU A 12 10.22 -9.32 -8.60
N ALA A 13 10.58 -9.86 -9.76
CA ALA A 13 9.63 -10.41 -10.71
C ALA A 13 9.03 -11.74 -10.23
N ALA A 14 9.84 -12.53 -9.51
CA ALA A 14 9.40 -13.81 -8.98
C ALA A 14 9.22 -13.70 -7.47
N ARG A 15 8.05 -14.11 -6.98
CA ARG A 15 7.72 -14.08 -5.57
C ARG A 15 8.15 -15.39 -4.92
N ALA A 16 8.83 -15.30 -3.77
CA ALA A 16 9.12 -16.44 -2.92
C ALA A 16 7.99 -16.62 -1.90
N ASP A 17 7.85 -17.85 -1.38
CA ASP A 17 6.81 -18.18 -0.39
C ASP A 17 6.97 -17.40 0.91
N GLN A 18 8.21 -17.08 1.28
CA GLN A 18 8.52 -16.35 2.51
C GLN A 18 9.43 -15.17 2.22
N ALA A 19 9.13 -14.04 2.87
CA ALA A 19 10.00 -12.88 2.90
C ALA A 19 10.66 -12.78 4.28
N ASP A 20 11.81 -12.12 4.32
CA ASP A 20 12.53 -11.92 5.58
C ASP A 20 11.85 -10.88 6.46
N LEU A 21 11.24 -9.88 5.84
CA LEU A 21 10.62 -8.75 6.51
C LEU A 21 9.30 -8.42 5.84
N LEU A 22 8.38 -7.82 6.61
CA LEU A 22 7.10 -7.32 6.10
C LEU A 22 7.08 -5.80 6.21
N LEU A 23 6.61 -5.15 5.14
CA LEU A 23 6.52 -3.69 5.07
C LEU A 23 5.06 -3.28 4.92
N PRO A 24 4.37 -2.95 6.04
CA PRO A 24 3.00 -2.49 5.95
C PRO A 24 2.93 -1.06 5.42
N LEU A 25 2.18 -0.86 4.36
CA LEU A 25 2.01 0.44 3.73
C LEU A 25 0.53 0.72 3.50
N THR A 26 0.12 1.96 3.75
CA THR A 26 -1.21 2.42 3.37
C THR A 26 -1.31 2.53 1.85
N ALA A 27 -2.53 2.70 1.32
CA ALA A 27 -2.74 2.86 -0.11
C ALA A 27 -1.95 4.04 -0.69
N ASP A 28 -1.94 5.18 0.02
CA ASP A 28 -1.18 6.35 -0.40
C ASP A 28 0.32 6.09 -0.37
N GLU A 29 0.81 5.42 0.66
CA GLU A 29 2.22 5.08 0.77
C GLU A 29 2.67 4.13 -0.33
N ARG A 30 1.80 3.21 -0.77
CA ARG A 30 2.14 2.29 -1.87
C ARG A 30 2.30 2.98 -3.22
N SER A 31 1.76 4.18 -3.39
CA SER A 31 1.93 4.96 -4.62
C SER A 31 3.24 5.74 -4.65
N VAL A 32 3.95 5.82 -3.52
CA VAL A 32 5.23 6.52 -3.39
C VAL A 32 6.35 5.48 -3.36
N VAL A 33 7.12 5.38 -4.44
CA VAL A 33 8.14 4.34 -4.60
C VAL A 33 9.54 4.77 -4.15
N ARG A 34 9.65 5.98 -3.62
CA ARG A 34 10.92 6.52 -3.08
C ARG A 34 10.65 7.22 -1.77
N GLY A 35 11.39 6.86 -0.73
CA GLY A 35 11.24 7.45 0.59
C GLY A 35 11.56 6.48 1.70
N ARG A 36 11.56 6.99 2.92
CA ARG A 36 11.83 6.18 4.11
C ARG A 36 10.56 5.51 4.59
N ARG A 37 10.70 4.26 5.00
CA ARG A 37 9.63 3.47 5.60
C ARG A 37 10.19 2.61 6.72
N ARG A 38 9.30 1.95 7.45
CA ARG A 38 9.68 1.09 8.57
C ARG A 38 8.93 -0.23 8.48
N THR A 39 9.65 -1.34 8.61
CA THR A 39 9.03 -2.66 8.60
C THR A 39 8.21 -2.90 9.87
N ASP A 40 7.43 -3.97 9.91
CA ASP A 40 6.59 -4.32 11.05
C ASP A 40 7.42 -4.58 12.33
N CYS A 41 8.68 -5.00 12.18
CA CYS A 41 9.59 -5.20 13.31
C CYS A 41 10.45 -3.97 13.63
N GLY A 42 10.20 -2.83 12.96
CA GLY A 42 10.88 -1.57 13.25
C GLY A 42 12.16 -1.33 12.48
N ARG A 43 12.52 -2.19 11.51
CA ARG A 43 13.71 -1.98 10.68
C ARG A 43 13.47 -0.81 9.71
N GLU A 44 14.38 0.14 9.69
CA GLU A 44 14.30 1.25 8.74
C GLU A 44 14.71 0.79 7.34
N VAL A 45 13.91 1.15 6.35
CA VAL A 45 14.18 0.90 4.94
C VAL A 45 14.09 2.19 4.15
N LEU A 46 14.91 2.29 3.10
CA LEU A 46 14.86 3.39 2.15
C LEU A 46 14.43 2.82 0.81
N LEU A 47 13.27 3.25 0.32
CA LEU A 47 12.78 2.86 -0.98
C LEU A 47 13.43 3.72 -2.05
N GLN A 48 14.06 3.10 -3.03
CA GLN A 48 14.65 3.74 -4.22
C GLN A 48 14.29 2.92 -5.45
N LEU A 49 12.98 2.65 -5.59
CA LEU A 49 12.49 1.75 -6.62
C LEU A 49 12.31 2.47 -7.95
N PRO A 50 12.35 1.74 -9.07
CA PRO A 50 11.96 2.30 -10.36
C PRO A 50 10.52 2.81 -10.32
N ARG A 51 10.22 3.86 -11.07
CA ARG A 51 8.88 4.43 -11.17
C ARG A 51 8.04 3.61 -12.14
N ASP A 52 7.64 2.44 -11.70
CA ASP A 52 6.93 1.45 -12.51
C ASP A 52 5.60 1.09 -11.86
N GLY A 53 4.82 2.13 -11.56
CA GLY A 53 3.49 1.98 -10.95
C GLY A 53 3.54 1.80 -9.43
N ALA A 54 2.36 1.88 -8.82
CA ALA A 54 2.19 1.72 -7.37
C ALA A 54 2.56 0.31 -6.92
N LEU A 55 3.01 0.21 -5.68
CA LEU A 55 3.25 -1.08 -5.04
C LEU A 55 1.91 -1.72 -4.68
N GLN A 56 1.83 -3.03 -4.83
CA GLN A 56 0.65 -3.81 -4.46
C GLN A 56 0.97 -4.71 -3.28
N PRO A 57 -0.01 -5.00 -2.41
CA PRO A 57 0.20 -6.00 -1.37
C PRO A 57 0.64 -7.33 -2.00
N GLY A 58 1.70 -7.92 -1.45
CA GLY A 58 2.32 -9.12 -1.99
C GLY A 58 3.54 -8.87 -2.85
N ASP A 59 3.77 -7.65 -3.31
CA ASP A 59 5.01 -7.30 -4.03
C ASP A 59 6.21 -7.52 -3.12
N GLN A 60 7.28 -8.08 -3.68
CA GLN A 60 8.50 -8.33 -2.95
C GLN A 60 9.63 -7.48 -3.48
N LEU A 61 10.40 -6.91 -2.56
CA LEU A 61 11.46 -5.97 -2.82
C LEU A 61 12.77 -6.51 -2.25
N SER A 62 13.88 -6.12 -2.84
CA SER A 62 15.19 -6.47 -2.29
C SER A 62 16.20 -5.35 -2.47
N ASP A 63 17.33 -5.49 -1.77
CA ASP A 63 18.52 -4.69 -2.02
C ASP A 63 19.29 -5.24 -3.23
N ALA A 64 20.25 -4.45 -3.73
CA ALA A 64 21.03 -4.83 -4.91
C ALA A 64 21.82 -6.11 -4.71
N ALA A 65 22.25 -6.38 -3.48
CA ALA A 65 23.01 -7.57 -3.14
C ALA A 65 22.12 -8.82 -2.96
N GLY A 66 20.80 -8.65 -2.88
CA GLY A 66 19.88 -9.75 -2.64
C GLY A 66 19.97 -10.33 -1.22
N THR A 67 20.46 -9.54 -0.25
CA THR A 67 20.65 -10.02 1.13
C THR A 67 19.37 -10.06 1.94
N ALA A 68 18.35 -9.30 1.53
CA ALA A 68 17.07 -9.25 2.23
C ALA A 68 15.93 -9.19 1.23
N ARG A 69 14.84 -9.88 1.57
CA ARG A 69 13.60 -9.87 0.80
C ARG A 69 12.51 -9.30 1.69
N VAL A 70 11.86 -8.25 1.21
CA VAL A 70 10.82 -7.52 1.97
C VAL A 70 9.51 -7.61 1.20
N GLU A 71 8.45 -8.06 1.86
CA GLU A 71 7.13 -8.14 1.24
C GLU A 71 6.27 -6.96 1.66
N VAL A 72 5.66 -6.31 0.68
CA VAL A 72 4.70 -5.22 0.93
C VAL A 72 3.37 -5.82 1.40
N THR A 73 2.83 -5.29 2.49
CA THR A 73 1.51 -5.66 2.99
C THR A 73 0.62 -4.43 3.08
N ALA A 74 -0.68 -4.64 3.11
CA ALA A 74 -1.63 -3.54 3.31
C ALA A 74 -1.67 -3.18 4.79
N ALA A 75 -1.34 -1.93 5.12
CA ALA A 75 -1.49 -1.43 6.48
C ALA A 75 -2.96 -1.19 6.79
N ALA A 76 -3.35 -1.39 8.04
CA ALA A 76 -4.69 -1.06 8.50
C ALA A 76 -4.93 0.46 8.40
N GLU A 77 -6.09 0.86 7.90
CA GLU A 77 -6.47 2.26 7.76
C GLU A 77 -7.84 2.48 8.35
N ALA A 78 -8.06 3.66 8.93
CA ALA A 78 -9.37 4.06 9.39
C ALA A 78 -10.21 4.48 8.17
N LEU A 79 -11.30 3.77 7.92
CA LEU A 79 -12.16 4.00 6.77
C LEU A 79 -13.59 4.29 7.23
N LEU A 80 -14.28 5.15 6.47
CA LEU A 80 -15.73 5.33 6.59
C LEU A 80 -16.41 4.43 5.57
N ARG A 81 -17.38 3.65 6.04
CA ARG A 81 -18.21 2.82 5.17
C ARG A 81 -19.52 3.55 4.89
N VAL A 82 -19.84 3.73 3.62
CA VAL A 82 -21.11 4.33 3.20
C VAL A 82 -22.02 3.23 2.66
N GLN A 83 -23.15 3.04 3.32
CA GLN A 83 -24.19 2.09 2.91
C GLN A 83 -25.40 2.87 2.42
N ALA A 84 -26.10 2.32 1.46
CA ALA A 84 -27.32 2.92 0.93
C ALA A 84 -28.43 1.86 0.85
N THR A 85 -29.68 2.32 0.89
CA THR A 85 -30.85 1.44 0.85
C THR A 85 -31.15 0.92 -0.54
N SER A 86 -30.53 1.49 -1.57
CA SER A 86 -30.72 1.08 -2.96
C SER A 86 -29.46 1.32 -3.77
N ALA A 87 -29.36 0.65 -4.91
CA ALA A 87 -28.25 0.85 -5.84
C ALA A 87 -28.23 2.29 -6.37
N LEU A 88 -29.39 2.88 -6.60
CA LEU A 88 -29.49 4.27 -7.07
C LEU A 88 -28.94 5.24 -6.02
N ALA A 89 -29.32 5.07 -4.74
CA ALA A 89 -28.83 5.91 -3.67
C ALA A 89 -27.31 5.79 -3.52
N LEU A 90 -26.76 4.59 -3.67
CA LEU A 90 -25.31 4.36 -3.61
C LEU A 90 -24.60 5.06 -4.78
N MET A 91 -25.16 4.98 -5.99
CA MET A 91 -24.60 5.66 -7.15
C MET A 91 -24.62 7.19 -6.97
N GLN A 92 -25.70 7.73 -6.41
CA GLN A 92 -25.81 9.15 -6.11
C GLN A 92 -24.77 9.59 -5.10
N ALA A 93 -24.54 8.79 -4.04
CA ALA A 93 -23.51 9.07 -3.06
C ALA A 93 -22.11 9.05 -3.68
N ALA A 94 -21.81 8.05 -4.50
CA ALA A 94 -20.51 7.94 -5.17
C ALA A 94 -20.28 9.13 -6.12
N TYR A 95 -21.30 9.53 -6.88
CA TYR A 95 -21.23 10.67 -7.78
C TYR A 95 -20.96 11.97 -7.01
N HIS A 96 -21.70 12.19 -5.92
CA HIS A 96 -21.55 13.38 -5.09
C HIS A 96 -20.14 13.48 -4.48
N LEU A 97 -19.65 12.37 -3.91
CA LEU A 97 -18.31 12.33 -3.30
C LEU A 97 -17.22 12.47 -4.37
N GLY A 98 -17.40 11.84 -5.54
CA GLY A 98 -16.48 11.98 -6.66
C GLY A 98 -16.37 13.41 -7.15
N ASN A 99 -17.48 14.15 -7.17
CA ASN A 99 -17.49 15.59 -7.54
C ASN A 99 -16.70 16.45 -6.56
N ARG A 100 -16.51 15.98 -5.34
CA ARG A 100 -15.69 16.65 -4.32
C ARG A 100 -14.25 16.17 -4.34
N HIS A 101 -13.87 15.36 -5.32
CA HIS A 101 -12.53 14.80 -5.47
C HIS A 101 -12.10 13.94 -4.28
N VAL A 102 -13.06 13.26 -3.64
CA VAL A 102 -12.80 12.31 -2.56
C VAL A 102 -12.46 10.96 -3.18
N ALA A 103 -11.34 10.37 -2.78
CA ALA A 103 -10.97 9.03 -3.23
C ALA A 103 -11.89 7.99 -2.60
N LEU A 104 -12.40 7.09 -3.42
CA LEU A 104 -13.38 6.09 -3.01
C LEU A 104 -12.91 4.68 -3.38
N GLU A 105 -13.25 3.71 -2.53
CA GLU A 105 -13.17 2.30 -2.85
C GLU A 105 -14.61 1.80 -3.04
N LEU A 106 -14.93 1.32 -4.25
CA LEU A 106 -16.28 0.95 -4.65
C LEU A 106 -16.50 -0.55 -4.53
N HIS A 107 -17.61 -0.94 -3.89
CA HIS A 107 -18.10 -2.31 -3.78
C HIS A 107 -19.51 -2.39 -4.33
N GLU A 108 -20.06 -3.60 -4.50
CA GLU A 108 -21.38 -3.77 -5.08
C GLU A 108 -22.51 -3.09 -4.28
N GLN A 109 -22.39 -3.08 -2.96
CA GLN A 109 -23.46 -2.62 -2.08
C GLN A 109 -23.04 -1.46 -1.17
N ASP A 110 -21.76 -1.09 -1.18
CA ASP A 110 -21.27 -0.01 -0.33
C ASP A 110 -20.00 0.61 -0.91
N LEU A 111 -19.54 1.67 -0.29
CA LEU A 111 -18.27 2.29 -0.64
C LEU A 111 -17.52 2.70 0.62
N TYR A 112 -16.22 2.89 0.47
CA TYR A 112 -15.34 3.28 1.56
C TYR A 112 -14.53 4.51 1.18
N LEU A 113 -14.25 5.34 2.17
CA LEU A 113 -13.36 6.49 2.02
C LEU A 113 -12.56 6.64 3.30
N LEU A 114 -11.43 7.35 3.22
CA LEU A 114 -10.63 7.63 4.41
C LEU A 114 -11.40 8.54 5.36
N GLU A 115 -11.28 8.20 6.61
CA GLU A 115 -11.89 8.97 7.70
C GLU A 115 -11.27 10.35 7.85
#